data_519db412d6a0540469c49ea2db81f58f
#
_entry.id   519db412d6a0540469c49ea2db81f58f
#
_cell.length_a   1.000
_cell.length_b   1.000
_cell.length_c   1.000
_cell.angle_alpha   90.00
_cell.angle_beta   90.00
_cell.angle_gamma   90.00
#
_symmetry.space_group_name_H-M   'P 1'
#
loop_
_entity.id
_entity.type
_entity.pdbx_description
1 polymer ?
#
loop_
_entity_poly.entity_id
_entity_poly.type
_entity_poly.pdbx_seq_one_letter_code
_entity_poly.pdbx_strand_id
1 'polypeptide(L)'
;HLWRWTHRFIGGFFALSAFHFVFIAKPFSMGDPLGLYVGAFCFAGLVAYAYTILPLRRSAAERPYKVAGVQHSGGAVVIDLTPQKRGVRHRAGQFAFLRLQVDGLTEPHPFTISSAPDDAGLLRFSIKASGDWTGRLARQVAVGQEAAVEGPYGKFTRDNGSDPQIWIAAGIGVTP
;
A
#
# COMPACT_ATOMS: atom_id res chain seq x y z
N HIS A 1 -1.21 13.58 -8.93
CA HIS A 1 -1.69 12.84 -10.12
C HIS A 1 -0.64 12.79 -11.25
N LEU A 2 0.03 13.90 -11.57
CA LEU A 2 0.98 14.00 -12.69
C LEU A 2 2.13 13.00 -12.57
N TRP A 3 2.76 12.89 -11.40
CA TRP A 3 3.87 11.96 -11.13
C TRP A 3 3.52 10.49 -11.42
N ARG A 4 2.32 10.04 -11.03
CA ARG A 4 1.87 8.66 -11.31
C ARG A 4 1.67 8.38 -12.79
N TRP A 5 1.21 9.37 -13.54
CA TRP A 5 1.06 9.29 -14.99
C TRP A 5 2.43 9.21 -15.67
N THR A 6 3.36 10.13 -15.33
CA THR A 6 4.71 10.11 -15.91
C THR A 6 5.44 8.79 -15.60
N HIS A 7 5.27 8.25 -14.39
CA HIS A 7 5.88 6.96 -14.03
C HIS A 7 5.34 5.77 -14.85
N ARG A 8 4.07 5.81 -15.24
CA ARG A 8 3.50 4.79 -16.13
C ARG A 8 4.07 4.87 -17.56
N PHE A 9 4.41 6.05 -18.03
CA PHE A 9 5.05 6.21 -19.34
C PHE A 9 6.43 5.54 -19.41
N ILE A 10 7.18 5.47 -18.32
CA ILE A 10 8.46 4.76 -18.28
C ILE A 10 8.28 3.29 -18.67
N GLY A 11 7.24 2.64 -18.16
CA GLY A 11 6.91 1.27 -18.56
C GLY A 11 6.50 1.13 -20.03
N GLY A 12 5.81 2.15 -20.58
CA GLY A 12 5.51 2.23 -22.01
C GLY A 12 6.78 2.35 -22.87
N PHE A 13 7.72 3.21 -22.47
CA PHE A 13 9.04 3.32 -23.14
C PHE A 13 9.82 2.03 -23.06
N PHE A 14 9.78 1.34 -21.90
CA PHE A 14 10.41 0.02 -21.76
C PHE A 14 9.78 -1.00 -22.74
N ALA A 15 8.45 -1.02 -22.88
CA ALA A 15 7.77 -1.91 -23.83
C ALA A 15 8.15 -1.62 -25.28
N LEU A 16 8.25 -0.34 -25.66
CA LEU A 16 8.73 0.07 -26.99
C LEU A 16 10.19 -0.35 -27.20
N SER A 17 11.04 -0.21 -26.19
CA SER A 17 12.46 -0.63 -26.25
C SER A 17 12.59 -2.14 -26.39
N ALA A 18 11.76 -2.91 -25.67
CA ALA A 18 11.73 -4.37 -25.79
C ALA A 18 11.24 -4.80 -27.19
N PHE A 19 10.21 -4.14 -27.72
CA PHE A 19 9.74 -4.36 -29.08
C PHE A 19 10.85 -4.05 -30.09
N HIS A 20 11.49 -2.87 -29.98
CA HIS A 20 12.60 -2.49 -30.84
C HIS A 20 13.75 -3.49 -30.79
N PHE A 21 14.10 -4.00 -29.61
CA PHE A 21 15.12 -5.04 -29.43
C PHE A 21 14.84 -6.30 -30.25
N VAL A 22 13.58 -6.71 -30.39
CA VAL A 22 13.23 -7.90 -31.17
C VAL A 22 13.51 -7.69 -32.67
N PHE A 23 13.24 -6.53 -33.20
CA PHE A 23 13.25 -6.25 -34.64
C PHE A 23 14.53 -5.56 -35.16
N ILE A 24 15.36 -5.00 -34.30
CA ILE A 24 16.59 -4.33 -34.70
C ILE A 24 17.65 -5.36 -35.16
N ALA A 25 18.46 -4.98 -36.17
CA ALA A 25 19.66 -5.74 -36.53
C ALA A 25 20.68 -5.70 -35.38
N LYS A 26 21.14 -6.86 -34.97
CA LYS A 26 22.04 -7.08 -33.82
C LYS A 26 23.27 -7.86 -34.25
N PRO A 27 24.43 -7.68 -33.61
CA PRO A 27 25.64 -8.47 -33.87
C PRO A 27 25.56 -9.92 -33.32
N PHE A 28 24.42 -10.31 -32.70
CA PHE A 28 24.15 -11.63 -32.16
C PHE A 28 22.73 -12.08 -32.52
N SER A 29 22.48 -13.37 -32.55
CA SER A 29 21.14 -13.93 -32.79
C SER A 29 20.31 -14.00 -31.51
N MET A 30 18.98 -14.08 -31.64
CA MET A 30 18.10 -14.30 -30.48
C MET A 30 18.31 -15.67 -29.83
N GLY A 31 18.86 -16.64 -30.56
CA GLY A 31 19.19 -18.00 -30.05
C GLY A 31 20.52 -18.07 -29.33
N ASP A 32 21.36 -17.06 -29.43
CA ASP A 32 22.64 -17.03 -28.72
C ASP A 32 22.44 -16.79 -27.21
N PRO A 33 23.38 -17.20 -26.35
CA PRO A 33 23.26 -17.01 -24.91
C PRO A 33 22.95 -15.56 -24.49
N LEU A 34 23.56 -14.57 -25.16
CA LEU A 34 23.30 -13.15 -24.91
C LEU A 34 21.89 -12.74 -25.36
N GLY A 35 21.44 -13.22 -26.52
CA GLY A 35 20.08 -12.96 -27.02
C GLY A 35 19.01 -13.53 -26.11
N LEU A 36 19.21 -14.78 -25.65
CA LEU A 36 18.32 -15.44 -24.69
C LEU A 36 18.30 -14.69 -23.33
N TYR A 37 19.46 -14.30 -22.84
CA TYR A 37 19.56 -13.54 -21.58
C TYR A 37 18.77 -12.22 -21.64
N VAL A 38 19.06 -11.38 -22.63
CA VAL A 38 18.35 -10.09 -22.77
C VAL A 38 16.87 -10.30 -23.04
N GLY A 39 16.51 -11.28 -23.89
CA GLY A 39 15.11 -11.62 -24.15
C GLY A 39 14.34 -12.03 -22.90
N ALA A 40 14.94 -12.84 -22.03
CA ALA A 40 14.34 -13.26 -20.76
C ALA A 40 14.08 -12.06 -19.84
N PHE A 41 15.02 -11.10 -19.74
CA PHE A 41 14.81 -9.87 -18.96
C PHE A 41 13.74 -8.95 -19.57
N CYS A 42 13.71 -8.81 -20.89
CA CYS A 42 12.65 -8.07 -21.57
C CYS A 42 11.28 -8.69 -21.29
N PHE A 43 11.17 -10.01 -21.40
CA PHE A 43 9.93 -10.72 -21.11
C PHE A 43 9.49 -10.56 -19.64
N ALA A 44 10.40 -10.80 -18.69
CA ALA A 44 10.13 -10.61 -17.26
C ALA A 44 9.69 -9.18 -16.93
N GLY A 45 10.35 -8.18 -17.52
CA GLY A 45 9.99 -6.76 -17.35
C GLY A 45 8.61 -6.43 -17.93
N LEU A 46 8.26 -6.97 -19.09
CA LEU A 46 6.92 -6.79 -19.69
C LEU A 46 5.83 -7.44 -18.83
N VAL A 47 6.08 -8.64 -18.33
CA VAL A 47 5.15 -9.32 -17.40
C VAL A 47 4.98 -8.49 -16.12
N ALA A 48 6.07 -8.02 -15.52
CA ALA A 48 6.02 -7.17 -14.34
C ALA A 48 5.27 -5.86 -14.61
N TYR A 49 5.49 -5.23 -15.76
CA TYR A 49 4.77 -4.03 -16.17
C TYR A 49 3.28 -4.30 -16.35
N ALA A 50 2.90 -5.36 -17.07
CA ALA A 50 1.51 -5.77 -17.22
C ALA A 50 0.85 -6.02 -15.87
N TYR A 51 1.53 -6.72 -14.95
CA TYR A 51 1.05 -6.97 -13.60
C TYR A 51 0.80 -5.68 -12.79
N THR A 52 1.62 -4.63 -12.99
CA THR A 52 1.43 -3.34 -12.30
C THR A 52 0.31 -2.50 -12.87
N ILE A 53 0.00 -2.63 -14.19
CA ILE A 53 -1.08 -1.89 -14.84
C ILE A 53 -2.44 -2.54 -14.58
N LEU A 54 -2.47 -3.88 -14.57
CA LEU A 54 -3.70 -4.63 -14.37
C LEU A 54 -4.16 -4.51 -12.90
N PRO A 55 -5.46 -4.33 -12.66
CA PRO A 55 -6.01 -4.18 -11.30
C PRO A 55 -5.95 -5.46 -10.47
N LEU A 56 -5.44 -6.56 -11.03
CA LEU A 56 -5.36 -7.89 -10.41
C LEU A 56 -4.65 -7.89 -9.06
N ARG A 57 -3.59 -7.08 -8.91
CA ARG A 57 -2.83 -6.98 -7.65
C ARG A 57 -3.65 -6.40 -6.50
N ARG A 58 -4.45 -5.36 -6.76
CA ARG A 58 -5.21 -4.67 -5.73
C ARG A 58 -6.30 -5.54 -5.13
N SER A 59 -7.02 -6.27 -5.98
CA SER A 59 -8.15 -7.09 -5.55
C SER A 59 -7.75 -8.29 -4.67
N ALA A 60 -6.53 -8.82 -4.86
CA ALA A 60 -6.07 -10.01 -4.13
C ALA A 60 -5.46 -9.70 -2.75
N ALA A 61 -4.87 -8.51 -2.60
CA ALA A 61 -4.17 -8.10 -1.37
C ALA A 61 -5.07 -7.32 -0.40
N GLU A 62 -6.11 -6.65 -0.90
CA GLU A 62 -7.03 -5.86 -0.10
C GLU A 62 -8.06 -6.72 0.64
N ARG A 63 -8.28 -6.41 1.89
CA ARG A 63 -9.32 -7.04 2.72
C ARG A 63 -10.45 -6.04 2.96
N PRO A 64 -11.71 -6.48 2.81
CA PRO A 64 -12.86 -5.61 3.03
C PRO A 64 -13.10 -5.40 4.52
N TYR A 65 -13.29 -4.15 4.88
CA TYR A 65 -13.59 -3.67 6.23
C TYR A 65 -14.79 -2.74 6.22
N LYS A 66 -15.36 -2.50 7.38
CA LYS A 66 -16.41 -1.51 7.61
C LYS A 66 -16.01 -0.60 8.77
N VAL A 67 -16.27 0.69 8.64
CA VAL A 67 -16.06 1.65 9.72
C VAL A 67 -17.06 1.36 10.84
N ALA A 68 -16.55 0.96 12.00
CA ALA A 68 -17.33 0.63 13.18
C ALA A 68 -17.43 1.81 14.17
N GLY A 69 -16.41 2.67 14.20
CA GLY A 69 -16.37 3.83 15.08
C GLY A 69 -15.55 4.96 14.49
N VAL A 70 -15.92 6.18 14.82
CA VAL A 70 -15.19 7.40 14.45
C VAL A 70 -15.18 8.32 15.66
N GLN A 71 -13.99 8.78 16.05
CA GLN A 71 -13.80 9.72 17.15
C GLN A 71 -12.85 10.83 16.69
N HIS A 72 -13.15 12.08 17.04
CA HIS A 72 -12.30 13.22 16.76
C HIS A 72 -11.65 13.71 18.07
N SER A 73 -10.32 13.82 18.08
CA SER A 73 -9.56 14.25 19.24
C SER A 73 -8.30 14.99 18.82
N GLY A 74 -8.08 16.21 19.35
CA GLY A 74 -6.83 16.94 19.21
C GLY A 74 -6.35 17.19 17.77
N GLY A 75 -7.29 17.34 16.81
CA GLY A 75 -6.94 17.52 15.38
C GLY A 75 -6.60 16.21 14.66
N ALA A 76 -6.81 15.07 15.33
CA ALA A 76 -6.75 13.74 14.73
C ALA A 76 -8.14 13.11 14.68
N VAL A 77 -8.32 12.18 13.73
CA VAL A 77 -9.47 11.28 13.66
C VAL A 77 -9.00 9.86 14.01
N VAL A 78 -9.71 9.23 14.92
CA VAL A 78 -9.53 7.81 15.27
C VAL A 78 -10.65 7.02 14.59
N ILE A 79 -10.27 6.00 13.83
CA ILE A 79 -11.18 5.17 13.05
C ILE A 79 -11.03 3.73 13.50
N ASP A 80 -12.12 3.14 13.96
CA ASP A 80 -12.21 1.72 14.26
C ASP A 80 -12.82 0.98 13.07
N LEU A 81 -12.16 -0.09 12.65
CA LEU A 81 -12.55 -0.91 11.50
C LEU A 81 -12.83 -2.35 11.94
N THR A 82 -13.98 -2.87 11.51
CA THR A 82 -14.34 -4.28 11.67
C THR A 82 -14.21 -5.01 10.34
N PRO A 83 -13.55 -6.19 10.29
CA PRO A 83 -13.40 -6.93 9.06
C PRO A 83 -14.75 -7.53 8.62
N GLN A 84 -15.05 -7.46 7.31
CA GLN A 84 -16.24 -8.10 6.72
C GLN A 84 -16.01 -9.57 6.38
N LYS A 85 -14.74 -9.99 6.30
CA LYS A 85 -14.28 -11.36 6.10
C LYS A 85 -13.09 -11.60 7.04
N ARG A 86 -12.13 -12.44 6.64
CA ARG A 86 -10.90 -12.65 7.40
C ARG A 86 -10.11 -11.33 7.51
N GLY A 87 -9.90 -10.86 8.73
CA GLY A 87 -9.17 -9.63 9.05
C GLY A 87 -7.66 -9.73 8.80
N VAL A 88 -6.99 -8.60 8.90
CA VAL A 88 -5.53 -8.48 8.87
C VAL A 88 -4.99 -8.83 10.24
N ARG A 89 -4.08 -9.79 10.33
CA ARG A 89 -3.29 -10.06 11.55
C ARG A 89 -2.00 -9.25 11.47
N HIS A 90 -1.74 -8.45 12.47
CA HIS A 90 -0.57 -7.58 12.52
C HIS A 90 0.23 -7.75 13.82
N ARG A 91 1.40 -7.14 13.86
CA ARG A 91 2.20 -6.93 15.08
C ARG A 91 2.22 -5.44 15.40
N ALA A 92 2.38 -5.07 16.66
CA ALA A 92 2.55 -3.68 17.07
C ALA A 92 3.69 -3.03 16.27
N GLY A 93 3.50 -1.76 15.86
CA GLY A 93 4.45 -1.00 15.05
C GLY A 93 4.34 -1.22 13.54
N GLN A 94 3.47 -2.09 13.07
CA GLN A 94 3.22 -2.25 11.64
C GLN A 94 2.19 -1.23 11.13
N PHE A 95 2.23 -0.98 9.83
CA PHE A 95 1.28 -0.12 9.11
C PHE A 95 0.52 -0.89 8.04
N ALA A 96 -0.56 -0.32 7.57
CA ALA A 96 -1.32 -0.84 6.45
C ALA A 96 -1.77 0.31 5.54
N PHE A 97 -2.05 -0.01 4.29
CA PHE A 97 -2.70 0.94 3.38
C PHE A 97 -4.21 0.89 3.60
N LEU A 98 -4.77 2.05 3.89
CA LEU A 98 -6.19 2.27 4.07
C LEU A 98 -6.75 3.08 2.92
N ARG A 99 -7.91 2.69 2.39
CA ARG A 99 -8.77 3.50 1.55
C ARG A 99 -10.24 3.33 1.95
N LEU A 100 -11.03 4.35 1.72
CA LEU A 100 -12.49 4.29 1.89
C LEU A 100 -13.17 4.23 0.51
N GLN A 101 -14.32 3.59 0.44
CA GLN A 101 -15.18 3.56 -0.76
C GLN A 101 -16.05 4.83 -0.83
N VAL A 102 -15.40 5.99 -0.64
CA VAL A 102 -16.02 7.31 -0.65
C VAL A 102 -15.27 8.16 -1.68
N ASP A 103 -16.00 8.98 -2.42
CA ASP A 103 -15.40 9.82 -3.45
C ASP A 103 -14.30 10.73 -2.87
N GLY A 104 -13.17 10.75 -3.57
CA GLY A 104 -11.95 11.43 -3.15
C GLY A 104 -11.15 10.76 -2.03
N LEU A 105 -11.58 9.58 -1.52
CA LEU A 105 -10.87 8.77 -0.52
C LEU A 105 -10.54 7.35 -1.00
N THR A 106 -10.73 7.09 -2.28
CA THR A 106 -10.47 5.77 -2.90
C THR A 106 -9.00 5.47 -3.15
N GLU A 107 -8.11 6.45 -2.97
CA GLU A 107 -6.68 6.25 -3.06
C GLU A 107 -6.13 5.63 -1.77
N PRO A 108 -5.36 4.53 -1.84
CA PRO A 108 -4.78 3.91 -0.65
C PRO A 108 -3.64 4.77 -0.09
N HIS A 109 -3.70 5.03 1.22
CA HIS A 109 -2.67 5.76 1.97
C HIS A 109 -2.15 4.92 3.14
N PRO A 110 -0.83 4.95 3.43
CA PRO A 110 -0.24 4.18 4.52
C PRO A 110 -0.48 4.85 5.87
N PHE A 111 -0.98 4.07 6.83
CA PHE A 111 -1.15 4.52 8.22
C PHE A 111 -0.70 3.43 9.18
N THR A 112 -0.07 3.83 10.28
CA THR A 112 0.26 2.93 11.37
C THR A 112 -1.01 2.34 11.99
N ILE A 113 -1.00 1.04 12.24
CA ILE A 113 -2.08 0.37 12.98
C ILE A 113 -1.88 0.70 14.45
N SER A 114 -2.82 1.42 15.05
CA SER A 114 -2.75 1.90 16.44
C SER A 114 -3.54 1.05 17.44
N SER A 115 -4.17 -0.04 16.97
CA SER A 115 -4.74 -1.06 17.85
C SER A 115 -3.69 -2.07 18.29
N ALA A 116 -3.88 -2.66 19.47
CA ALA A 116 -3.17 -3.90 19.81
C ALA A 116 -3.50 -5.02 18.81
N PRO A 117 -2.57 -5.96 18.58
CA PRO A 117 -2.87 -7.16 17.79
C PRO A 117 -4.06 -7.92 18.36
N ASP A 118 -4.99 -8.32 17.48
CA ASP A 118 -6.21 -9.01 17.83
C ASP A 118 -6.48 -10.15 16.82
N ASP A 119 -6.93 -11.30 17.33
CA ASP A 119 -7.28 -12.45 16.51
C ASP A 119 -8.56 -12.25 15.69
N ALA A 120 -9.46 -11.38 16.14
CA ALA A 120 -10.65 -10.98 15.38
C ALA A 120 -10.29 -10.09 14.16
N GLY A 121 -9.07 -9.54 14.13
CA GLY A 121 -8.59 -8.68 13.05
C GLY A 121 -9.22 -7.30 13.09
N LEU A 122 -9.64 -6.82 14.26
CA LEU A 122 -10.06 -5.44 14.47
C LEU A 122 -8.87 -4.50 14.29
N LEU A 123 -9.07 -3.39 13.61
CA LEU A 123 -8.03 -2.41 13.36
C LEU A 123 -8.47 -1.03 13.83
N ARG A 124 -7.52 -0.30 14.40
CA ARG A 124 -7.66 1.13 14.72
C ARG A 124 -6.59 1.91 14.00
N PHE A 125 -6.99 3.04 13.44
CA PHE A 125 -6.07 4.01 12.84
C PHE A 125 -6.29 5.38 13.50
N SER A 126 -5.20 6.00 13.96
CA SER A 126 -5.20 7.37 14.48
C SER A 126 -4.52 8.26 13.46
N ILE A 127 -5.27 9.13 12.81
CA ILE A 127 -4.84 9.88 11.63
C ILE A 127 -4.95 11.38 11.90
N LYS A 128 -3.81 12.08 11.85
CA LYS A 128 -3.78 13.55 11.95
C LYS A 128 -4.17 14.18 10.61
N ALA A 129 -5.05 15.16 10.63
CA ALA A 129 -5.44 15.94 9.46
C ALA A 129 -4.33 16.94 9.10
N SER A 130 -3.37 16.54 8.27
CA SER A 130 -2.20 17.34 7.91
C SER A 130 -2.00 17.55 6.40
N GLY A 131 -2.86 16.98 5.57
CA GLY A 131 -2.83 17.12 4.11
C GLY A 131 -4.24 17.03 3.51
N ASP A 132 -4.35 17.19 2.20
CA ASP A 132 -5.64 17.25 1.50
C ASP A 132 -6.48 15.99 1.72
N TRP A 133 -5.87 14.81 1.55
CA TRP A 133 -6.54 13.53 1.71
C TRP A 133 -6.95 13.29 3.18
N THR A 134 -6.03 13.50 4.13
CA THR A 134 -6.30 13.29 5.56
C THR A 134 -7.27 14.32 6.11
N GLY A 135 -7.24 15.57 5.62
CA GLY A 135 -8.22 16.59 5.94
C GLY A 135 -9.60 16.27 5.39
N ARG A 136 -9.69 15.67 4.18
CA ARG A 136 -10.96 15.19 3.61
C ARG A 136 -11.48 14.00 4.41
N LEU A 137 -10.62 13.04 4.72
CA LEU A 137 -10.95 11.88 5.56
C LEU A 137 -11.60 12.32 6.87
N ALA A 138 -10.97 13.24 7.60
CA ALA A 138 -11.47 13.73 8.89
C ALA A 138 -12.86 14.38 8.81
N ARG A 139 -13.23 14.95 7.65
CA ARG A 139 -14.56 15.56 7.44
C ARG A 139 -15.63 14.60 6.94
N GLN A 140 -15.24 13.54 6.23
CA GLN A 140 -16.19 12.69 5.47
C GLN A 140 -16.32 11.29 6.04
N VAL A 141 -15.39 10.84 6.90
CA VAL A 141 -15.48 9.50 7.47
C VAL A 141 -16.70 9.38 8.39
N ALA A 142 -17.48 8.32 8.19
CA ALA A 142 -18.66 8.03 8.99
C ALA A 142 -18.78 6.54 9.27
N VAL A 143 -19.41 6.21 10.39
CA VAL A 143 -19.73 4.82 10.75
C VAL A 143 -20.59 4.19 9.66
N GLY A 144 -20.30 2.94 9.34
CA GLY A 144 -21.01 2.18 8.32
C GLY A 144 -20.40 2.24 6.92
N GLN A 145 -19.45 3.13 6.65
CA GLN A 145 -18.79 3.20 5.36
C GLN A 145 -17.89 1.98 5.12
N GLU A 146 -17.79 1.60 3.84
CA GLU A 146 -16.90 0.53 3.41
C GLU A 146 -15.46 1.03 3.28
N ALA A 147 -14.53 0.21 3.76
CA ALA A 147 -13.11 0.43 3.68
C ALA A 147 -12.39 -0.79 3.11
N ALA A 148 -11.21 -0.58 2.56
CA ALA A 148 -10.31 -1.65 2.19
C ALA A 148 -8.94 -1.42 2.83
N VAL A 149 -8.37 -2.50 3.36
CA VAL A 149 -7.09 -2.49 4.04
C VAL A 149 -6.17 -3.50 3.37
N GLU A 150 -4.98 -3.03 2.97
CA GLU A 150 -3.90 -3.87 2.43
C GLU A 150 -2.71 -3.87 3.38
N GLY A 151 -2.27 -5.03 3.82
CA GLY A 151 -1.17 -5.18 4.75
C GLY A 151 -1.26 -6.46 5.58
N PRO A 152 -0.48 -6.55 6.69
CA PRO A 152 0.34 -5.50 7.30
C PRO A 152 1.73 -5.39 6.66
N TYR A 153 2.37 -4.24 6.85
CA TYR A 153 3.72 -3.95 6.38
C TYR A 153 4.59 -3.33 7.49
N GLY A 154 5.89 -3.33 7.28
CA GLY A 154 6.85 -2.70 8.19
C GLY A 154 7.49 -3.66 9.18
N LYS A 155 8.66 -3.24 9.67
CA LYS A 155 9.50 -3.97 10.63
C LYS A 155 9.79 -3.15 11.88
N PHE A 156 9.10 -2.04 12.10
CA PHE A 156 9.21 -1.24 13.32
C PHE A 156 8.46 -1.96 14.44
N THR A 157 9.01 -3.07 14.88
CA THR A 157 8.45 -3.91 15.94
C THR A 157 9.41 -3.92 17.10
N ARG A 158 8.86 -4.01 18.32
CA ARG A 158 9.69 -4.28 19.49
C ARG A 158 10.36 -5.63 19.28
N ASP A 159 11.67 -5.60 19.10
CA ASP A 159 12.45 -6.83 19.11
C ASP A 159 12.58 -7.28 20.57
N ASN A 160 12.38 -8.57 20.84
CA ASN A 160 12.50 -9.15 22.17
C ASN A 160 13.97 -9.33 22.59
N GLY A 161 14.86 -8.44 22.09
CA GLY A 161 16.25 -8.38 22.50
C GLY A 161 16.36 -8.16 24.01
N SER A 162 17.41 -8.70 24.62
CA SER A 162 17.74 -8.55 26.04
C SER A 162 18.21 -7.15 26.41
N ASP A 163 18.46 -6.28 25.40
CA ASP A 163 18.99 -4.95 25.61
C ASP A 163 17.92 -3.95 26.02
N PRO A 164 18.19 -3.04 26.97
CA PRO A 164 17.26 -1.99 27.33
C PRO A 164 17.00 -1.08 26.13
N GLN A 165 15.71 -0.79 25.85
CA GLN A 165 15.27 0.05 24.75
C GLN A 165 14.72 1.37 25.26
N ILE A 166 15.06 2.46 24.60
CA ILE A 166 14.50 3.78 24.85
C ILE A 166 13.61 4.13 23.66
N TRP A 167 12.34 4.39 23.95
CA TRP A 167 11.36 4.78 22.95
C TRP A 167 11.07 6.27 23.08
N ILE A 168 11.22 7.02 21.98
CA ILE A 168 10.93 8.45 21.93
C ILE A 168 9.80 8.66 20.94
N ALA A 169 8.71 9.28 21.39
CA ALA A 169 7.54 9.55 20.57
C ALA A 169 7.10 11.00 20.75
N ALA A 170 6.64 11.64 19.67
CA ALA A 170 6.10 12.98 19.71
C ALA A 170 4.84 13.07 18.83
N GLY A 171 3.78 13.69 19.38
CA GLY A 171 2.51 13.90 18.70
C GLY A 171 1.91 12.59 18.16
N ILE A 172 1.50 12.57 16.88
CA ILE A 172 0.93 11.37 16.24
C ILE A 172 1.95 10.23 16.08
N GLY A 173 3.25 10.51 16.22
CA GLY A 173 4.31 9.48 16.17
C GLY A 173 4.29 8.48 17.34
N VAL A 174 3.36 8.61 18.29
CA VAL A 174 3.11 7.64 19.35
C VAL A 174 2.32 6.41 18.87
N THR A 175 1.78 6.44 17.65
CA THR A 175 0.89 5.37 17.13
C THR A 175 1.55 4.02 16.84
N PRO A 176 2.86 3.90 16.52
CA PRO A 176 3.54 2.62 16.35
C PRO A 176 3.57 1.74 17.60
#